data_25d70b6e9e73491b81829706c239accc
#
_entry.id   25d70b6e9e73491b81829706c239accc
#
_cell.length_a   1.000
_cell.length_b   1.000
_cell.length_c   1.000
_cell.angle_alpha   90.00
_cell.angle_beta   90.00
_cell.angle_gamma   90.00
#
_symmetry.space_group_name_H-M   'P 1'
#
loop_
_entity.id
_entity.type
_entity.pdbx_description
1 polymer ?
#
loop_
_entity_poly.entity_id
_entity_poly.type
_entity_poly.pdbx_seq_one_letter_code
_entity_poly.pdbx_strand_id
1 'polypeptide(L)'
;MSDTARDPDDVTVPASPIELSIRARVALTDATVWLGLAAAILLTWHVAASLLLILGGIVFAAGLQGGERLLGRVWSVRRTIRLSIVIALFAAALVGFLYFAGTQIAEEFAQLQTTLLQQSERLSVLAKEYGLATSGSDPVTAMKAQIGSSLGQIMTVLGGAAGALGSIGLMVVFGIFVAADPRLYERGIEWLTPAARRAGMKATLDAMGAMLRRWVGGRLVLMLFEGTLIFIGLNVVGTPLALLLALVTGLFAFIPNLGALASGALMIAIGFSAGRTVGIETIGVYLAVQLADQFVSPMIEKRAVDLAPAVVLGAQLIFGVLFGIMGLILADPIVALVKVALAPATEPKSEPVAGPPVTR
;
A
#
# COMPACT_ATOMS: atom_id res chain seq x y z
N MET A 1 30.23 -94.50 -6.23
CA MET A 1 29.79 -93.98 -7.53
C MET A 1 28.36 -93.53 -7.36
N SER A 2 28.16 -92.32 -7.11
CA SER A 2 26.84 -91.68 -7.07
C SER A 2 26.93 -90.37 -7.83
N ASP A 3 26.33 -90.46 -8.97
CA ASP A 3 26.24 -89.37 -9.99
C ASP A 3 25.20 -88.38 -9.48
N THR A 4 25.62 -87.19 -9.19
CA THR A 4 24.71 -86.09 -8.78
C THR A 4 24.30 -85.35 -10.06
N ALA A 5 23.11 -85.71 -10.54
CA ALA A 5 22.45 -84.97 -11.60
C ALA A 5 22.24 -83.54 -11.17
N ARG A 6 22.82 -82.60 -11.93
CA ARG A 6 22.51 -81.18 -11.84
C ARG A 6 21.10 -80.97 -12.43
N ASP A 7 20.26 -80.37 -11.62
CA ASP A 7 18.95 -79.92 -12.03
C ASP A 7 19.11 -78.81 -13.09
N PRO A 8 18.53 -78.93 -14.28
CA PRO A 8 18.65 -77.90 -15.32
C PRO A 8 17.74 -76.66 -15.17
N ASP A 9 16.94 -76.65 -14.11
CA ASP A 9 15.88 -75.58 -13.99
C ASP A 9 16.22 -74.41 -13.07
N ASP A 10 17.49 -74.27 -12.65
CA ASP A 10 17.89 -73.05 -11.90
C ASP A 10 18.25 -71.91 -12.85
N VAL A 11 17.28 -71.48 -13.68
CA VAL A 11 17.33 -70.27 -14.45
C VAL A 11 16.84 -69.17 -13.52
N THR A 12 17.76 -68.47 -12.84
CA THR A 12 17.46 -67.22 -12.20
C THR A 12 16.99 -66.25 -13.25
N VAL A 13 15.65 -66.12 -13.38
CA VAL A 13 15.04 -65.11 -14.22
C VAL A 13 15.41 -63.74 -13.60
N PRO A 14 16.13 -62.85 -14.32
CA PRO A 14 16.42 -61.52 -13.80
C PRO A 14 15.09 -60.82 -13.56
N ALA A 15 14.95 -60.24 -12.36
CA ALA A 15 13.75 -59.47 -12.01
C ALA A 15 13.46 -58.46 -13.11
N SER A 16 12.31 -58.60 -13.77
CA SER A 16 11.87 -57.68 -14.83
C SER A 16 11.86 -56.27 -14.29
N PRO A 17 12.37 -55.28 -15.02
CA PRO A 17 12.27 -53.87 -14.59
C PRO A 17 10.80 -53.56 -14.32
N ILE A 18 10.55 -52.86 -13.22
CA ILE A 18 9.20 -52.49 -12.73
C ILE A 18 8.52 -51.70 -13.87
N GLU A 19 7.75 -52.37 -14.70
CA GLU A 19 6.87 -51.70 -15.66
C GLU A 19 5.72 -51.08 -14.89
N LEU A 20 5.84 -49.79 -14.63
CA LEU A 20 4.73 -49.00 -14.09
C LEU A 20 3.53 -49.17 -15.05
N SER A 21 2.44 -49.74 -14.53
CA SER A 21 1.21 -49.86 -15.29
C SER A 21 0.78 -48.50 -15.81
N ILE A 22 0.12 -48.45 -16.97
CA ILE A 22 -0.35 -47.17 -17.56
C ILE A 22 -1.12 -46.34 -16.55
N ARG A 23 -1.90 -46.97 -15.66
CA ARG A 23 -2.63 -46.29 -14.55
C ARG A 23 -1.68 -45.67 -13.53
N ALA A 24 -0.57 -46.34 -13.20
CA ALA A 24 0.42 -45.80 -12.28
C ALA A 24 1.19 -44.61 -12.88
N ARG A 25 1.45 -44.64 -14.18
CA ARG A 25 2.07 -43.48 -14.89
C ARG A 25 1.15 -42.30 -14.95
N VAL A 26 -0.15 -42.49 -15.22
CA VAL A 26 -1.15 -41.42 -15.20
C VAL A 26 -1.29 -40.85 -13.79
N ALA A 27 -1.40 -41.71 -12.77
CA ALA A 27 -1.49 -41.26 -11.38
C ALA A 27 -0.22 -40.50 -10.92
N LEU A 28 0.96 -40.88 -11.36
CA LEU A 28 2.21 -40.18 -11.09
C LEU A 28 2.27 -38.81 -11.79
N THR A 29 1.83 -38.72 -13.06
CA THR A 29 1.76 -37.44 -13.76
C THR A 29 0.76 -36.51 -13.11
N ASP A 30 -0.43 -36.99 -12.75
CA ASP A 30 -1.44 -36.17 -12.05
C ASP A 30 -0.91 -35.71 -10.70
N ALA A 31 -0.32 -36.60 -9.90
CA ALA A 31 0.29 -36.25 -8.62
C ALA A 31 1.41 -35.19 -8.78
N THR A 32 2.27 -35.36 -9.81
CA THR A 32 3.35 -34.39 -10.08
C THR A 32 2.79 -33.04 -10.48
N VAL A 33 1.73 -32.99 -11.29
CA VAL A 33 1.06 -31.72 -11.67
C VAL A 33 0.44 -31.03 -10.44
N TRP A 34 -0.27 -31.79 -9.61
CA TRP A 34 -0.88 -31.23 -8.39
C TRP A 34 0.16 -30.77 -7.37
N LEU A 35 1.23 -31.53 -7.16
CA LEU A 35 2.35 -31.13 -6.30
C LEU A 35 3.09 -29.92 -6.87
N GLY A 36 3.31 -29.88 -8.19
CA GLY A 36 3.90 -28.74 -8.87
C GLY A 36 3.05 -27.48 -8.73
N LEU A 37 1.72 -27.60 -8.89
CA LEU A 37 0.79 -26.51 -8.69
C LEU A 37 0.77 -26.02 -7.23
N ALA A 38 0.72 -26.95 -6.28
CA ALA A 38 0.77 -26.62 -4.85
C ALA A 38 2.09 -25.92 -4.49
N ALA A 39 3.21 -26.41 -4.97
CA ALA A 39 4.52 -25.80 -4.77
C ALA A 39 4.60 -24.41 -5.42
N ALA A 40 4.04 -24.22 -6.62
CA ALA A 40 3.98 -22.92 -7.27
C ALA A 40 3.11 -21.92 -6.49
N ILE A 41 1.97 -22.35 -5.96
CA ILE A 41 1.10 -21.51 -5.12
C ILE A 41 1.83 -21.11 -3.83
N LEU A 42 2.46 -22.06 -3.14
CA LEU A 42 3.24 -21.81 -1.93
C LEU A 42 4.43 -20.88 -2.18
N LEU A 43 5.15 -21.08 -3.28
CA LEU A 43 6.25 -20.21 -3.68
C LEU A 43 5.75 -18.79 -3.97
N THR A 44 4.66 -18.67 -4.74
CA THR A 44 4.03 -17.36 -5.04
C THR A 44 3.60 -16.67 -3.76
N TRP A 45 3.00 -17.40 -2.84
CA TRP A 45 2.63 -16.87 -1.52
C TRP A 45 3.84 -16.39 -0.73
N HIS A 46 4.91 -17.15 -0.70
CA HIS A 46 6.14 -16.80 0.02
C HIS A 46 6.85 -15.57 -0.57
N VAL A 47 6.80 -15.40 -1.88
CA VAL A 47 7.47 -14.30 -2.61
C VAL A 47 6.52 -13.09 -2.76
N ALA A 48 5.23 -13.25 -2.52
CA ALA A 48 4.21 -12.22 -2.78
C ALA A 48 4.50 -10.89 -2.08
N ALA A 49 4.96 -10.92 -0.83
CA ALA A 49 5.34 -9.69 -0.10
C ALA A 49 6.49 -8.94 -0.79
N SER A 50 7.48 -9.66 -1.29
CA SER A 50 8.60 -9.07 -2.05
C SER A 50 8.15 -8.51 -3.39
N LEU A 51 7.23 -9.19 -4.08
CA LEU A 51 6.64 -8.70 -5.33
C LEU A 51 5.83 -7.42 -5.10
N LEU A 52 5.10 -7.33 -3.99
CA LEU A 52 4.39 -6.11 -3.60
C LEU A 52 5.35 -4.95 -3.30
N LEU A 53 6.48 -5.20 -2.63
CA LEU A 53 7.50 -4.18 -2.42
C LEU A 53 8.10 -3.68 -3.74
N ILE A 54 8.39 -4.59 -4.67
CA ILE A 54 8.88 -4.25 -6.02
C ILE A 54 7.83 -3.39 -6.74
N LEU A 55 6.57 -3.82 -6.73
CA LEU A 55 5.49 -3.08 -7.36
C LEU A 55 5.30 -1.70 -6.72
N GLY A 56 5.33 -1.62 -5.38
CA GLY A 56 5.30 -0.34 -4.67
C GLY A 56 6.43 0.59 -5.07
N GLY A 57 7.64 0.04 -5.25
CA GLY A 57 8.78 0.79 -5.78
C GLY A 57 8.56 1.28 -7.23
N ILE A 58 7.91 0.49 -8.08
CA ILE A 58 7.54 0.91 -9.44
C ILE A 58 6.49 2.04 -9.40
N VAL A 59 5.49 1.93 -8.53
CA VAL A 59 4.49 2.99 -8.29
C VAL A 59 5.16 4.27 -7.80
N PHE A 60 6.08 4.14 -6.84
CA PHE A 60 6.87 5.27 -6.34
C PHE A 60 7.75 5.89 -7.44
N ALA A 61 8.41 5.06 -8.26
CA ALA A 61 9.19 5.52 -9.42
C ALA A 61 8.32 6.29 -10.42
N ALA A 62 7.09 5.84 -10.67
CA ALA A 62 6.13 6.54 -11.52
C ALA A 62 5.78 7.93 -10.96
N GLY A 63 5.65 8.05 -9.63
CA GLY A 63 5.48 9.33 -8.93
C GLY A 63 6.67 10.28 -9.12
N LEU A 64 7.89 9.79 -8.90
CA LEU A 64 9.12 10.56 -9.11
C LEU A 64 9.24 11.04 -10.57
N GLN A 65 8.97 10.17 -11.53
CA GLN A 65 8.96 10.53 -12.96
C GLN A 65 7.84 11.54 -13.30
N GLY A 66 6.69 11.44 -12.63
CA GLY A 66 5.61 12.42 -12.74
C GLY A 66 6.07 13.81 -12.29
N GLY A 67 6.67 13.90 -11.11
CA GLY A 67 7.26 15.13 -10.57
C GLY A 67 8.39 15.69 -11.45
N GLU A 68 9.29 14.83 -11.95
CA GLU A 68 10.36 15.21 -12.88
C GLU A 68 9.80 15.85 -14.17
N ARG A 69 8.72 15.27 -14.74
CA ARG A 69 8.07 15.82 -15.92
C ARG A 69 7.36 17.15 -15.66
N LEU A 70 6.73 17.31 -14.49
CA LEU A 70 6.12 18.58 -14.08
C LEU A 70 7.19 19.67 -13.95
N LEU A 71 8.29 19.37 -13.28
CA LEU A 71 9.41 20.29 -13.15
C LEU A 71 10.02 20.63 -14.52
N GLY A 72 10.03 19.67 -15.46
CA GLY A 72 10.49 19.86 -16.84
C GLY A 72 9.63 20.79 -17.69
N ARG A 73 8.38 21.06 -17.29
CA ARG A 73 7.52 22.07 -17.96
C ARG A 73 7.88 23.49 -17.56
N VAL A 74 8.47 23.66 -16.37
CA VAL A 74 8.83 24.97 -15.82
C VAL A 74 10.32 25.25 -16.03
N TRP A 75 11.17 24.22 -15.92
CA TRP A 75 12.62 24.34 -15.98
C TRP A 75 13.22 23.43 -17.04
N SER A 76 13.89 24.01 -18.02
CA SER A 76 14.57 23.31 -19.13
C SER A 76 15.96 22.78 -18.74
N VAL A 77 16.11 22.21 -17.53
CA VAL A 77 17.37 21.64 -17.02
C VAL A 77 17.47 20.16 -17.41
N ARG A 78 18.70 19.59 -17.33
CA ARG A 78 18.94 18.17 -17.60
C ARG A 78 18.05 17.26 -16.73
N ARG A 79 17.54 16.16 -17.30
CA ARG A 79 16.66 15.20 -16.63
C ARG A 79 17.19 14.74 -15.27
N THR A 80 18.50 14.44 -15.20
CA THR A 80 19.13 13.98 -13.97
C THR A 80 19.01 15.01 -12.83
N ILE A 81 19.22 16.31 -13.14
CA ILE A 81 19.11 17.37 -12.12
C ILE A 81 17.66 17.52 -11.65
N ARG A 82 16.67 17.48 -12.56
CA ARG A 82 15.26 17.54 -12.19
C ARG A 82 14.87 16.36 -11.30
N LEU A 83 15.29 15.14 -11.65
CA LEU A 83 15.02 13.97 -10.86
C LEU A 83 15.67 14.06 -9.46
N SER A 84 16.92 14.51 -9.39
CA SER A 84 17.61 14.72 -8.10
C SER A 84 16.89 15.76 -7.22
N ILE A 85 16.38 16.84 -7.81
CA ILE A 85 15.58 17.85 -7.08
C ILE A 85 14.30 17.22 -6.54
N VAL A 86 13.57 16.43 -7.35
CA VAL A 86 12.33 15.77 -6.91
C VAL A 86 12.61 14.77 -5.78
N ILE A 87 13.69 14.00 -5.89
CA ILE A 87 14.10 13.06 -4.83
C ILE A 87 14.48 13.83 -3.56
N ALA A 88 15.27 14.90 -3.67
CA ALA A 88 15.67 15.71 -2.53
C ALA A 88 14.45 16.38 -1.86
N LEU A 89 13.51 16.90 -2.65
CA LEU A 89 12.27 17.49 -2.15
C LEU A 89 11.40 16.47 -1.43
N PHE A 90 11.27 15.26 -2.00
CA PHE A 90 10.54 14.17 -1.35
C PHE A 90 11.20 13.75 -0.04
N ALA A 91 12.54 13.57 -0.04
CA ALA A 91 13.29 13.22 1.16
C ALA A 91 13.17 14.31 2.24
N ALA A 92 13.30 15.58 1.85
CA ALA A 92 13.12 16.71 2.78
C ALA A 92 11.70 16.78 3.34
N ALA A 93 10.68 16.57 2.51
CA ALA A 93 9.30 16.52 2.96
C ALA A 93 9.04 15.36 3.92
N LEU A 94 9.58 14.16 3.62
CA LEU A 94 9.46 12.98 4.48
C LEU A 94 10.16 13.18 5.83
N VAL A 95 11.40 13.65 5.81
CA VAL A 95 12.17 13.91 7.04
C VAL A 95 11.51 15.03 7.84
N GLY A 96 11.10 16.11 7.18
CA GLY A 96 10.38 17.21 7.82
C GLY A 96 9.07 16.76 8.47
N PHE A 97 8.30 15.92 7.77
CA PHE A 97 7.07 15.33 8.31
C PHE A 97 7.36 14.45 9.53
N LEU A 98 8.33 13.53 9.44
CA LEU A 98 8.68 12.62 10.54
C LEU A 98 9.20 13.38 11.76
N TYR A 99 10.03 14.41 11.53
CA TYR A 99 10.53 15.27 12.61
C TYR A 99 9.38 16.04 13.28
N PHE A 100 8.55 16.73 12.49
CA PHE A 100 7.43 17.50 12.98
C PHE A 100 6.39 16.61 13.71
N ALA A 101 5.99 15.49 13.08
CA ALA A 101 5.05 14.56 13.69
C ALA A 101 5.62 13.95 14.98
N GLY A 102 6.90 13.59 14.97
CA GLY A 102 7.58 13.03 16.14
C GLY A 102 7.62 13.99 17.32
N THR A 103 7.97 15.26 17.09
CA THR A 103 8.00 16.28 18.16
C THR A 103 6.62 16.57 18.73
N GLN A 104 5.61 16.75 17.86
CA GLN A 104 4.24 17.02 18.29
C GLN A 104 3.64 15.84 19.08
N ILE A 105 3.83 14.60 18.59
CA ILE A 105 3.36 13.41 19.29
C ILE A 105 4.07 13.26 20.64
N ALA A 106 5.38 13.52 20.71
CA ALA A 106 6.13 13.42 21.97
C ALA A 106 5.67 14.45 23.00
N GLU A 107 5.41 15.69 22.60
CA GLU A 107 4.93 16.74 23.47
C GLU A 107 3.52 16.45 24.01
N GLU A 108 2.58 16.08 23.15
CA GLU A 108 1.22 15.72 23.53
C GLU A 108 1.17 14.47 24.42
N PHE A 109 2.01 13.48 24.11
CA PHE A 109 2.13 12.28 24.93
C PHE A 109 2.64 12.59 26.34
N ALA A 110 3.63 13.47 26.47
CA ALA A 110 4.14 13.94 27.76
C ALA A 110 3.07 14.69 28.56
N GLN A 111 2.29 15.56 27.89
CA GLN A 111 1.18 16.29 28.52
C GLN A 111 0.06 15.35 28.97
N LEU A 112 -0.31 14.36 28.13
CA LEU A 112 -1.32 13.36 28.47
C LEU A 112 -0.89 12.55 29.70
N GLN A 113 0.37 12.10 29.75
CA GLN A 113 0.92 11.35 30.86
C GLN A 113 0.86 12.17 32.16
N THR A 114 1.28 13.43 32.13
CA THR A 114 1.24 14.32 33.31
C THR A 114 -0.20 14.60 33.77
N THR A 115 -1.12 14.85 32.83
CA THR A 115 -2.55 15.10 33.13
C THR A 115 -3.21 13.86 33.76
N LEU A 116 -2.94 12.67 33.21
CA LEU A 116 -3.48 11.41 33.74
C LEU A 116 -2.95 11.11 35.15
N LEU A 117 -1.67 11.36 35.39
CA LEU A 117 -1.08 11.19 36.72
C LEU A 117 -1.69 12.17 37.73
N GLN A 118 -1.84 13.45 37.38
CA GLN A 118 -2.45 14.44 38.25
C GLN A 118 -3.92 14.16 38.52
N GLN A 119 -4.68 13.73 37.52
CA GLN A 119 -6.09 13.35 37.72
C GLN A 119 -6.22 12.08 38.55
N SER A 120 -5.32 11.10 38.38
CA SER A 120 -5.30 9.89 39.21
C SER A 120 -5.04 10.19 40.69
N GLU A 121 -4.17 11.16 40.99
CA GLU A 121 -3.93 11.63 42.35
C GLU A 121 -5.16 12.32 42.93
N ARG A 122 -5.81 13.22 42.17
CA ARG A 122 -7.03 13.87 42.59
C ARG A 122 -8.18 12.90 42.86
N LEU A 123 -8.35 11.90 41.99
CA LEU A 123 -9.34 10.85 42.19
C LEU A 123 -9.03 10.00 43.40
N SER A 124 -7.76 9.70 43.71
CA SER A 124 -7.36 8.97 44.91
C SER A 124 -7.65 9.72 46.19
N VAL A 125 -7.46 11.04 46.20
CA VAL A 125 -7.79 11.92 47.34
C VAL A 125 -9.31 11.95 47.53
N LEU A 126 -10.09 12.16 46.50
CA LEU A 126 -11.56 12.16 46.57
C LEU A 126 -12.13 10.80 47.00
N ALA A 127 -11.58 9.68 46.45
CA ALA A 127 -12.01 8.33 46.88
C ALA A 127 -11.73 8.05 48.35
N LYS A 128 -10.64 8.56 48.91
CA LYS A 128 -10.37 8.52 50.35
C LYS A 128 -11.28 9.39 51.16
N GLU A 129 -11.57 10.60 50.69
CA GLU A 129 -12.44 11.56 51.38
C GLU A 129 -13.90 11.08 51.45
N TYR A 130 -14.39 10.46 50.39
CA TYR A 130 -15.74 9.86 50.32
C TYR A 130 -15.85 8.45 50.82
N GLY A 131 -14.79 7.88 51.41
CA GLY A 131 -14.81 6.51 52.00
C GLY A 131 -15.04 5.39 50.99
N LEU A 132 -14.82 5.65 49.73
CA LEU A 132 -14.99 4.66 48.64
C LEU A 132 -13.76 3.76 48.44
N ALA A 133 -12.67 4.02 49.16
CA ALA A 133 -11.48 3.19 49.15
C ALA A 133 -11.68 1.96 50.06
N THR A 134 -12.26 0.90 49.52
CA THR A 134 -12.32 -0.41 50.21
C THR A 134 -10.93 -1.02 50.26
N SER A 135 -10.56 -1.49 51.48
CA SER A 135 -9.27 -2.14 51.79
C SER A 135 -9.09 -3.41 50.94
N GLY A 136 -8.45 -3.32 49.79
CA GLY A 136 -8.15 -4.53 49.00
C GLY A 136 -7.82 -4.32 47.50
N SER A 137 -8.29 -3.27 46.90
CA SER A 137 -7.96 -2.96 45.52
C SER A 137 -7.73 -1.45 45.38
N ASP A 138 -6.48 -1.06 45.27
CA ASP A 138 -6.13 0.32 45.04
C ASP A 138 -6.58 0.72 43.62
N PRO A 139 -7.69 1.49 43.44
CA PRO A 139 -8.19 1.84 42.10
C PRO A 139 -7.15 2.60 41.28
N VAL A 140 -6.22 3.25 41.99
CA VAL A 140 -5.07 3.93 41.37
C VAL A 140 -4.07 2.93 40.78
N THR A 141 -3.84 1.80 41.45
CA THR A 141 -2.96 0.72 40.94
C THR A 141 -3.59 0.02 39.73
N ALA A 142 -4.90 -0.21 39.75
CA ALA A 142 -5.64 -0.76 38.58
C ALA A 142 -5.62 0.21 37.41
N MET A 143 -5.80 1.52 37.64
CA MET A 143 -5.75 2.53 36.60
C MET A 143 -4.33 2.72 36.05
N LYS A 144 -3.29 2.68 36.89
CA LYS A 144 -1.88 2.69 36.44
C LYS A 144 -1.55 1.46 35.60
N ALA A 145 -2.04 0.26 35.98
CA ALA A 145 -1.87 -0.95 35.20
C ALA A 145 -2.59 -0.88 33.85
N GLN A 146 -3.80 -0.32 33.81
CA GLN A 146 -4.56 -0.11 32.57
C GLN A 146 -3.88 0.90 31.66
N ILE A 147 -3.39 2.02 32.20
CA ILE A 147 -2.60 3.00 31.46
C ILE A 147 -1.31 2.36 30.93
N GLY A 148 -0.61 1.59 31.77
CA GLY A 148 0.60 0.88 31.38
C GLY A 148 0.38 -0.13 30.24
N SER A 149 -0.73 -0.88 30.28
CA SER A 149 -1.11 -1.81 29.22
C SER A 149 -1.47 -1.10 27.92
N SER A 150 -2.18 0.02 27.99
CA SER A 150 -2.52 0.84 26.82
C SER A 150 -1.28 1.47 26.19
N LEU A 151 -0.32 1.93 27.01
CA LEU A 151 0.98 2.42 26.55
C LEU A 151 1.80 1.31 25.88
N GLY A 152 1.78 0.09 26.43
CA GLY A 152 2.41 -1.09 25.82
C GLY A 152 1.82 -1.41 24.45
N GLN A 153 0.51 -1.31 24.28
CA GLN A 153 -0.15 -1.48 22.98
C GLN A 153 0.27 -0.38 21.98
N ILE A 154 0.34 0.88 22.40
CA ILE A 154 0.82 1.97 21.57
C ILE A 154 2.27 1.73 21.14
N MET A 155 3.15 1.30 22.06
CA MET A 155 4.53 0.97 21.75
C MET A 155 4.65 -0.23 20.80
N THR A 156 3.77 -1.21 20.88
CA THR A 156 3.71 -2.34 19.95
C THR A 156 3.30 -1.86 18.54
N VAL A 157 2.32 -0.94 18.44
CA VAL A 157 1.91 -0.33 17.18
C VAL A 157 3.04 0.52 16.59
N LEU A 158 3.73 1.31 17.43
CA LEU A 158 4.90 2.10 17.01
C LEU A 158 6.07 1.20 16.55
N GLY A 159 6.32 0.08 17.24
CA GLY A 159 7.31 -0.91 16.83
C GLY A 159 6.95 -1.57 15.49
N GLY A 160 5.67 -1.89 15.28
CA GLY A 160 5.16 -2.36 13.99
C GLY A 160 5.31 -1.31 12.88
N ALA A 161 5.09 -0.03 13.21
CA ALA A 161 5.33 1.08 12.29
C ALA A 161 6.82 1.21 11.90
N ALA A 162 7.76 0.96 12.83
CA ALA A 162 9.18 0.94 12.52
C ALA A 162 9.56 -0.16 11.51
N GLY A 163 8.95 -1.36 11.62
CA GLY A 163 9.09 -2.43 10.62
C GLY A 163 8.51 -2.04 9.26
N ALA A 164 7.35 -1.37 9.25
CA ALA A 164 6.74 -0.83 8.03
C ALA A 164 7.63 0.24 7.38
N LEU A 165 8.28 1.11 8.17
CA LEU A 165 9.24 2.10 7.67
C LEU A 165 10.44 1.44 6.98
N GLY A 166 10.93 0.30 7.47
CA GLY A 166 11.98 -0.48 6.79
C GLY A 166 11.54 -0.96 5.42
N SER A 167 10.31 -1.51 5.31
CA SER A 167 9.74 -1.94 4.04
C SER A 167 9.49 -0.78 3.08
N ILE A 168 8.98 0.35 3.58
CA ILE A 168 8.82 1.59 2.80
C ILE A 168 10.19 2.10 2.33
N GLY A 169 11.22 2.06 3.19
CA GLY A 169 12.58 2.43 2.83
C GLY A 169 13.13 1.62 1.66
N LEU A 170 12.97 0.30 1.69
CA LEU A 170 13.34 -0.57 0.57
C LEU A 170 12.57 -0.23 -0.70
N MET A 171 11.25 0.01 -0.59
CA MET A 171 10.40 0.41 -1.70
C MET A 171 10.86 1.75 -2.32
N VAL A 172 11.19 2.73 -1.48
CA VAL A 172 11.72 4.04 -1.91
C VAL A 172 13.06 3.87 -2.63
N VAL A 173 14.00 3.13 -2.04
CA VAL A 173 15.32 2.86 -2.65
C VAL A 173 15.14 2.18 -4.01
N PHE A 174 14.34 1.12 -4.08
CA PHE A 174 14.07 0.43 -5.33
C PHE A 174 13.43 1.36 -6.37
N GLY A 175 12.46 2.16 -5.95
CA GLY A 175 11.78 3.13 -6.83
C GLY A 175 12.73 4.22 -7.34
N ILE A 176 13.69 4.69 -6.53
CA ILE A 176 14.73 5.63 -6.97
C ILE A 176 15.59 5.00 -8.09
N PHE A 177 16.02 3.74 -7.92
CA PHE A 177 16.79 3.04 -8.96
C PHE A 177 15.99 2.90 -10.26
N VAL A 178 14.72 2.50 -10.18
CA VAL A 178 13.84 2.39 -11.37
C VAL A 178 13.61 3.76 -12.02
N ALA A 179 13.44 4.81 -11.23
CA ALA A 179 13.24 6.17 -11.76
C ALA A 179 14.52 6.72 -12.40
N ALA A 180 15.70 6.37 -11.88
CA ALA A 180 16.99 6.82 -12.38
C ALA A 180 17.28 6.28 -13.79
N ASP A 181 17.12 4.98 -14.01
CA ASP A 181 17.31 4.35 -15.33
C ASP A 181 16.16 3.41 -15.73
N PRO A 182 15.01 3.95 -16.14
CA PRO A 182 13.87 3.13 -16.58
C PRO A 182 14.19 2.29 -17.82
N ARG A 183 15.10 2.78 -18.68
CA ARG A 183 15.47 2.06 -19.91
C ARG A 183 16.20 0.75 -19.66
N LEU A 184 16.87 0.62 -18.52
CA LEU A 184 17.52 -0.63 -18.12
C LEU A 184 16.49 -1.75 -17.93
N TYR A 185 15.40 -1.43 -17.24
CA TYR A 185 14.32 -2.37 -16.94
C TYR A 185 13.48 -2.68 -18.18
N GLU A 186 13.20 -1.68 -19.03
CA GLU A 186 12.53 -1.88 -20.32
C GLU A 186 13.31 -2.84 -21.20
N ARG A 187 14.63 -2.65 -21.36
CA ARG A 187 15.51 -3.56 -22.11
C ARG A 187 15.54 -4.95 -21.54
N GLY A 188 15.53 -5.10 -20.21
CA GLY A 188 15.45 -6.41 -19.56
C GLY A 188 14.19 -7.17 -19.95
N ILE A 189 13.03 -6.51 -19.95
CA ILE A 189 11.75 -7.11 -20.35
C ILE A 189 11.74 -7.41 -21.86
N GLU A 190 12.27 -6.51 -22.70
CA GLU A 190 12.38 -6.72 -24.13
C GLU A 190 13.26 -7.95 -24.47
N TRP A 191 14.33 -8.18 -23.69
CA TRP A 191 15.19 -9.36 -23.86
C TRP A 191 14.45 -10.68 -23.55
N LEU A 192 13.60 -10.68 -22.54
CA LEU A 192 12.77 -11.84 -22.17
C LEU A 192 11.60 -12.07 -23.14
N THR A 193 11.29 -11.08 -24.00
CA THR A 193 10.13 -11.12 -24.89
C THR A 193 10.53 -11.63 -26.29
N PRO A 194 9.83 -12.63 -26.86
CA PRO A 194 10.05 -13.06 -28.24
C PRO A 194 9.95 -11.91 -29.21
N ALA A 195 10.82 -11.87 -30.24
CA ALA A 195 10.95 -10.77 -31.19
C ALA A 195 9.61 -10.32 -31.81
N ALA A 196 8.75 -11.29 -32.17
CA ALA A 196 7.44 -11.03 -32.76
C ALA A 196 6.46 -10.27 -31.86
N ARG A 197 6.66 -10.28 -30.53
CA ARG A 197 5.76 -9.64 -29.55
C ARG A 197 6.36 -8.39 -28.90
N ARG A 198 7.60 -8.02 -29.20
CA ARG A 198 8.31 -6.90 -28.55
C ARG A 198 7.58 -5.56 -28.71
N ALA A 199 7.08 -5.28 -29.91
CA ALA A 199 6.35 -4.02 -30.18
C ALA A 199 5.08 -3.91 -29.32
N GLY A 200 4.27 -4.98 -29.24
CA GLY A 200 3.07 -5.02 -28.41
C GLY A 200 3.41 -4.93 -26.92
N MET A 201 4.45 -5.64 -26.47
CA MET A 201 4.92 -5.57 -25.08
C MET A 201 5.36 -4.16 -24.70
N LYS A 202 6.13 -3.49 -25.55
CA LYS A 202 6.55 -2.11 -25.33
C LYS A 202 5.36 -1.16 -25.22
N ALA A 203 4.40 -1.26 -26.13
CA ALA A 203 3.18 -0.45 -26.08
C ALA A 203 2.40 -0.66 -24.77
N THR A 204 2.29 -1.90 -24.29
CA THR A 204 1.65 -2.22 -23.01
C THR A 204 2.41 -1.61 -21.83
N LEU A 205 3.74 -1.73 -21.78
CA LEU A 205 4.58 -1.15 -20.73
C LEU A 205 4.48 0.38 -20.70
N ASP A 206 4.49 1.03 -21.87
CA ASP A 206 4.31 2.48 -21.99
C ASP A 206 2.94 2.92 -21.47
N ALA A 207 1.89 2.17 -21.81
CA ALA A 207 0.53 2.40 -21.34
C ALA A 207 0.42 2.23 -19.81
N MET A 208 0.99 1.16 -19.26
CA MET A 208 1.06 0.92 -17.80
C MET A 208 1.79 2.04 -17.08
N GLY A 209 2.96 2.44 -17.56
CA GLY A 209 3.72 3.55 -16.99
C GLY A 209 2.99 4.89 -17.07
N ALA A 210 2.29 5.15 -18.17
CA ALA A 210 1.47 6.36 -18.32
C ALA A 210 0.27 6.35 -17.38
N MET A 211 -0.37 5.20 -17.19
CA MET A 211 -1.47 5.00 -16.26
C MET A 211 -1.01 5.23 -14.80
N LEU A 212 0.09 4.56 -14.37
CA LEU A 212 0.62 4.73 -13.02
C LEU A 212 0.96 6.19 -12.70
N ARG A 213 1.61 6.90 -13.62
CA ARG A 213 1.92 8.33 -13.41
C ARG A 213 0.66 9.18 -13.25
N ARG A 214 -0.39 8.92 -14.03
CA ARG A 214 -1.68 9.62 -13.89
C ARG A 214 -2.36 9.28 -12.57
N TRP A 215 -2.34 8.00 -12.19
CA TRP A 215 -2.93 7.54 -10.93
C TRP A 215 -2.23 8.17 -9.72
N VAL A 216 -0.90 8.09 -9.65
CA VAL A 216 -0.12 8.72 -8.56
C VAL A 216 -0.34 10.23 -8.55
N GLY A 217 -0.33 10.88 -9.72
CA GLY A 217 -0.61 12.33 -9.82
C GLY A 217 -1.99 12.68 -9.28
N GLY A 218 -3.01 11.90 -9.61
CA GLY A 218 -4.37 12.05 -9.05
C GLY A 218 -4.40 11.91 -7.54
N ARG A 219 -3.72 10.89 -6.99
CA ARG A 219 -3.60 10.67 -5.53
C ARG A 219 -2.91 11.84 -4.82
N LEU A 220 -1.80 12.36 -5.37
CA LEU A 220 -1.11 13.51 -4.79
C LEU A 220 -2.00 14.77 -4.77
N VAL A 221 -2.82 14.98 -5.81
CA VAL A 221 -3.79 16.09 -5.84
C VAL A 221 -4.85 15.92 -4.75
N LEU A 222 -5.40 14.71 -4.58
CA LEU A 222 -6.38 14.42 -3.52
C LEU A 222 -5.77 14.59 -2.12
N MET A 223 -4.56 14.08 -1.88
CA MET A 223 -3.83 14.27 -0.61
C MET A 223 -3.68 15.74 -0.25
N LEU A 224 -3.30 16.57 -1.23
CA LEU A 224 -3.14 18.01 -1.03
C LEU A 224 -4.49 18.70 -0.80
N PHE A 225 -5.51 18.31 -1.56
CA PHE A 225 -6.86 18.83 -1.43
C PHE A 225 -7.46 18.54 -0.05
N GLU A 226 -7.50 17.28 0.36
CA GLU A 226 -8.04 16.88 1.67
C GLU A 226 -7.24 17.47 2.81
N GLY A 227 -5.89 17.37 2.76
CA GLY A 227 -5.03 17.98 3.79
C GLY A 227 -5.25 19.47 3.94
N THR A 228 -5.40 20.21 2.83
CA THR A 228 -5.64 21.65 2.87
C THR A 228 -7.01 21.99 3.47
N LEU A 229 -8.06 21.28 3.07
CA LEU A 229 -9.40 21.51 3.59
C LEU A 229 -9.49 21.21 5.09
N ILE A 230 -8.89 20.09 5.52
CA ILE A 230 -8.82 19.75 6.94
C ILE A 230 -8.03 20.80 7.72
N PHE A 231 -6.87 21.25 7.19
CA PHE A 231 -6.09 22.30 7.83
C PHE A 231 -6.92 23.58 8.06
N ILE A 232 -7.59 24.05 7.02
CA ILE A 232 -8.43 25.25 7.11
C ILE A 232 -9.57 25.04 8.12
N GLY A 233 -10.32 23.94 7.99
CA GLY A 233 -11.46 23.66 8.85
C GLY A 233 -11.09 23.53 10.33
N LEU A 234 -10.03 22.77 10.65
CA LEU A 234 -9.59 22.59 12.03
C LEU A 234 -9.01 23.88 12.66
N ASN A 235 -8.35 24.73 11.87
CA ASN A 235 -7.91 26.04 12.35
C ASN A 235 -9.08 26.97 12.65
N VAL A 236 -10.14 26.97 11.84
CA VAL A 236 -11.34 27.78 12.08
C VAL A 236 -12.04 27.37 13.39
N VAL A 237 -12.10 26.07 13.64
CA VAL A 237 -12.72 25.51 14.86
C VAL A 237 -11.82 25.63 16.09
N GLY A 238 -10.51 25.84 15.90
CA GLY A 238 -9.55 25.88 17.00
C GLY A 238 -9.18 24.51 17.56
N THR A 239 -9.27 23.47 16.73
CA THR A 239 -8.85 22.10 17.12
C THR A 239 -7.34 22.07 17.33
N PRO A 240 -6.84 21.48 18.45
CA PRO A 240 -5.41 21.34 18.68
C PRO A 240 -4.77 20.51 17.57
N LEU A 241 -3.47 20.70 17.34
CA LEU A 241 -2.69 19.94 16.36
C LEU A 241 -3.25 19.98 14.93
N ALA A 242 -3.97 21.06 14.55
CA ALA A 242 -4.63 21.20 13.25
C ALA A 242 -3.69 20.89 12.07
N LEU A 243 -2.43 21.37 12.11
CA LEU A 243 -1.45 21.11 11.07
C LEU A 243 -1.04 19.64 11.03
N LEU A 244 -0.79 19.01 12.18
CA LEU A 244 -0.42 17.59 12.25
C LEU A 244 -1.57 16.73 11.73
N LEU A 245 -2.80 16.98 12.16
CA LEU A 245 -4.00 16.26 11.73
C LEU A 245 -4.24 16.41 10.23
N ALA A 246 -4.03 17.61 9.68
CA ALA A 246 -4.13 17.87 8.26
C ALA A 246 -3.08 17.11 7.44
N LEU A 247 -1.82 17.09 7.91
CA LEU A 247 -0.75 16.33 7.26
C LEU A 247 -1.00 14.82 7.32
N VAL A 248 -1.45 14.31 8.47
CA VAL A 248 -1.81 12.88 8.64
C VAL A 248 -2.99 12.52 7.75
N THR A 249 -4.04 13.35 7.71
CA THR A 249 -5.20 13.11 6.83
C THR A 249 -4.79 13.14 5.37
N GLY A 250 -4.03 14.16 4.94
CA GLY A 250 -3.52 14.23 3.59
C GLY A 250 -2.66 13.02 3.21
N LEU A 251 -1.81 12.52 4.12
CA LEU A 251 -1.03 11.31 3.88
C LEU A 251 -1.93 10.06 3.81
N PHE A 252 -2.90 9.94 4.70
CA PHE A 252 -3.84 8.81 4.71
C PHE A 252 -4.79 8.80 3.53
N ALA A 253 -5.08 9.96 2.91
CA ALA A 253 -5.84 10.07 1.67
C ALA A 253 -5.20 9.30 0.49
N PHE A 254 -3.92 8.90 0.61
CA PHE A 254 -3.30 7.96 -0.31
C PHE A 254 -4.00 6.60 -0.32
N ILE A 255 -4.60 6.18 0.80
CA ILE A 255 -5.32 4.91 0.96
C ILE A 255 -6.82 5.20 0.88
N PRO A 256 -7.52 4.88 -0.24
CA PRO A 256 -8.93 5.18 -0.37
C PRO A 256 -9.79 4.57 0.75
N ASN A 257 -10.83 5.27 1.15
CA ASN A 257 -11.82 4.85 2.14
C ASN A 257 -11.28 4.66 3.57
N LEU A 258 -10.20 3.92 3.76
CA LEU A 258 -9.64 3.62 5.08
C LEU A 258 -8.86 4.80 5.65
N GLY A 259 -8.19 5.55 4.79
CA GLY A 259 -7.46 6.75 5.20
C GLY A 259 -8.36 7.77 5.86
N ALA A 260 -9.48 8.06 5.23
CA ALA A 260 -10.48 8.99 5.74
C ALA A 260 -11.07 8.53 7.09
N LEU A 261 -11.39 7.23 7.22
CA LEU A 261 -11.94 6.69 8.46
C LEU A 261 -10.94 6.78 9.62
N ALA A 262 -9.68 6.38 9.37
CA ALA A 262 -8.63 6.40 10.40
C ALA A 262 -8.28 7.84 10.83
N SER A 263 -8.11 8.76 9.88
CA SER A 263 -7.83 10.17 10.18
C SER A 263 -9.02 10.86 10.83
N GLY A 264 -10.24 10.54 10.40
CA GLY A 264 -11.48 11.05 11.00
C GLY A 264 -11.62 10.67 12.46
N ALA A 265 -11.41 9.39 12.80
CA ALA A 265 -11.43 8.94 14.18
C ALA A 265 -10.39 9.65 15.04
N LEU A 266 -9.16 9.82 14.52
CA LEU A 266 -8.08 10.51 15.23
C LEU A 266 -8.41 11.99 15.47
N MET A 267 -8.86 12.73 14.44
CA MET A 267 -9.16 14.15 14.58
C MET A 267 -10.35 14.41 15.49
N ILE A 268 -11.38 13.56 15.46
CA ILE A 268 -12.55 13.66 16.35
C ILE A 268 -12.12 13.43 17.80
N ALA A 269 -11.30 12.40 18.06
CA ALA A 269 -10.78 12.13 19.40
C ALA A 269 -9.98 13.32 19.95
N ILE A 270 -9.11 13.93 19.15
CA ILE A 270 -8.34 15.12 19.52
C ILE A 270 -9.25 16.35 19.68
N GLY A 271 -10.24 16.53 18.83
CA GLY A 271 -11.22 17.60 18.97
C GLY A 271 -11.98 17.54 20.31
N PHE A 272 -12.40 16.36 20.73
CA PHE A 272 -13.05 16.16 22.04
C PHE A 272 -12.11 16.36 23.23
N SER A 273 -10.81 16.15 23.07
CA SER A 273 -9.84 16.44 24.14
C SER A 273 -9.76 17.94 24.46
N ALA A 274 -10.03 18.81 23.48
CA ALA A 274 -10.07 20.26 23.66
C ALA A 274 -11.41 20.77 24.23
N GLY A 275 -12.45 19.95 24.19
CA GLY A 275 -13.76 20.28 24.73
C GLY A 275 -14.91 19.78 23.85
N ARG A 276 -16.10 19.68 24.45
CA ARG A 276 -17.29 19.15 23.77
C ARG A 276 -17.66 19.95 22.51
N THR A 277 -17.60 21.27 22.58
CA THR A 277 -17.94 22.14 21.44
C THR A 277 -16.98 21.94 20.30
N VAL A 278 -15.67 22.00 20.57
CA VAL A 278 -14.62 21.77 19.57
C VAL A 278 -14.74 20.38 18.95
N GLY A 279 -15.03 19.34 19.75
CA GLY A 279 -15.23 17.98 19.25
C GLY A 279 -16.41 17.87 18.28
N ILE A 280 -17.56 18.50 18.60
CA ILE A 280 -18.73 18.50 17.71
C ILE A 280 -18.44 19.28 16.41
N GLU A 281 -17.79 20.43 16.51
CA GLU A 281 -17.40 21.24 15.36
C GLU A 281 -16.37 20.51 14.48
N THR A 282 -15.43 19.75 15.09
CA THR A 282 -14.49 18.88 14.37
C THR A 282 -15.22 17.78 13.57
N ILE A 283 -16.29 17.20 14.12
CA ILE A 283 -17.14 16.26 13.35
C ILE A 283 -17.74 16.99 12.15
N GLY A 284 -18.22 18.23 12.32
CA GLY A 284 -18.75 19.04 11.22
C GLY A 284 -17.73 19.26 10.11
N VAL A 285 -16.49 19.61 10.47
CA VAL A 285 -15.38 19.76 9.52
C VAL A 285 -15.11 18.44 8.76
N TYR A 286 -15.02 17.34 9.50
CA TYR A 286 -14.80 16.00 8.89
C TYR A 286 -15.89 15.68 7.88
N LEU A 287 -17.15 15.80 8.25
CA LEU A 287 -18.27 15.51 7.36
C LEU A 287 -18.30 16.44 6.14
N ALA A 288 -17.99 17.72 6.31
CA ALA A 288 -17.93 18.66 5.19
C ALA A 288 -16.82 18.29 4.19
N VAL A 289 -15.65 17.89 4.68
CA VAL A 289 -14.55 17.44 3.81
C VAL A 289 -14.89 16.12 3.13
N GLN A 290 -15.51 15.17 3.84
CA GLN A 290 -15.96 13.92 3.25
C GLN A 290 -17.00 14.13 2.15
N LEU A 291 -17.94 15.05 2.35
CA LEU A 291 -18.89 15.43 1.30
C LEU A 291 -18.18 16.06 0.10
N ALA A 292 -17.22 16.96 0.31
CA ALA A 292 -16.45 17.54 -0.79
C ALA A 292 -15.66 16.47 -1.55
N ASP A 293 -15.06 15.50 -0.84
CA ASP A 293 -14.32 14.40 -1.44
C ASP A 293 -15.21 13.52 -2.33
N GLN A 294 -16.46 13.24 -1.95
CA GLN A 294 -17.41 12.48 -2.77
C GLN A 294 -17.63 13.08 -4.17
N PHE A 295 -17.42 14.39 -4.33
CA PHE A 295 -17.54 15.05 -5.63
C PHE A 295 -16.19 15.15 -6.35
N VAL A 296 -15.10 15.40 -5.62
CA VAL A 296 -13.79 15.70 -6.20
C VAL A 296 -13.04 14.41 -6.59
N SER A 297 -13.06 13.39 -5.74
CA SER A 297 -12.38 12.11 -5.99
C SER A 297 -12.80 11.47 -7.32
N PRO A 298 -14.11 11.32 -7.65
CA PRO A 298 -14.50 10.72 -8.94
C PRO A 298 -14.07 11.56 -10.14
N MET A 299 -13.97 12.88 -10.02
CA MET A 299 -13.53 13.75 -11.12
C MET A 299 -12.05 13.53 -11.46
N ILE A 300 -11.23 13.25 -10.43
CA ILE A 300 -9.80 13.02 -10.58
C ILE A 300 -9.56 11.57 -11.02
N GLU A 301 -10.20 10.60 -10.37
CA GLU A 301 -10.00 9.18 -10.60
C GLU A 301 -10.45 8.72 -11.99
N LYS A 302 -11.60 9.19 -12.49
CA LYS A 302 -12.09 8.89 -13.86
C LYS A 302 -11.09 9.26 -14.94
N ARG A 303 -10.27 10.29 -14.72
CA ARG A 303 -9.22 10.71 -15.67
C ARG A 303 -7.98 9.82 -15.61
N ALA A 304 -7.78 9.10 -14.51
CA ALA A 304 -6.63 8.24 -14.30
C ALA A 304 -6.91 6.80 -14.74
N VAL A 305 -7.96 6.19 -14.21
CA VAL A 305 -8.33 4.78 -14.49
C VAL A 305 -9.84 4.63 -14.28
N ASP A 306 -10.54 4.23 -15.33
CA ASP A 306 -11.98 3.94 -15.25
C ASP A 306 -12.19 2.51 -14.71
N LEU A 307 -12.23 2.36 -13.39
CA LEU A 307 -12.47 1.08 -12.71
C LEU A 307 -13.86 1.05 -12.08
N ALA A 308 -14.51 -0.11 -12.12
CA ALA A 308 -15.77 -0.32 -11.41
C ALA A 308 -15.51 -0.28 -9.89
N PRO A 309 -16.24 0.54 -9.10
CA PRO A 309 -16.00 0.69 -7.66
C PRO A 309 -16.04 -0.64 -6.89
N ALA A 310 -16.93 -1.57 -7.27
CA ALA A 310 -17.05 -2.87 -6.65
C ALA A 310 -15.76 -3.72 -6.82
N VAL A 311 -15.09 -3.61 -7.97
CA VAL A 311 -13.83 -4.33 -8.24
C VAL A 311 -12.71 -3.76 -7.37
N VAL A 312 -12.65 -2.44 -7.23
CA VAL A 312 -11.67 -1.75 -6.38
C VAL A 312 -11.85 -2.15 -4.92
N LEU A 313 -13.07 -2.06 -4.39
CA LEU A 313 -13.39 -2.45 -3.02
C LEU A 313 -13.10 -3.95 -2.78
N GLY A 314 -13.50 -4.82 -3.71
CA GLY A 314 -13.20 -6.25 -3.62
C GLY A 314 -11.70 -6.53 -3.58
N ALA A 315 -10.92 -5.86 -4.43
CA ALA A 315 -9.47 -5.98 -4.44
C ALA A 315 -8.86 -5.46 -3.13
N GLN A 316 -9.30 -4.31 -2.62
CA GLN A 316 -8.84 -3.76 -1.34
C GLN A 316 -9.10 -4.73 -0.18
N LEU A 317 -10.28 -5.35 -0.12
CA LEU A 317 -10.60 -6.36 0.90
C LEU A 317 -9.69 -7.57 0.78
N ILE A 318 -9.53 -8.14 -0.42
CA ILE A 318 -8.70 -9.32 -0.64
C ILE A 318 -7.23 -9.02 -0.33
N PHE A 319 -6.66 -7.99 -0.94
CA PHE A 319 -5.25 -7.64 -0.74
C PHE A 319 -4.99 -7.13 0.69
N GLY A 320 -5.96 -6.46 1.32
CA GLY A 320 -5.88 -6.05 2.71
C GLY A 320 -5.77 -7.22 3.68
N VAL A 321 -6.59 -8.26 3.48
CA VAL A 321 -6.55 -9.50 4.31
C VAL A 321 -5.26 -10.28 4.05
N LEU A 322 -4.82 -10.39 2.79
CA LEU A 322 -3.65 -11.20 2.42
C LEU A 322 -2.32 -10.54 2.81
N PHE A 323 -2.21 -9.23 2.65
CA PHE A 323 -0.94 -8.50 2.73
C PHE A 323 -0.99 -7.27 3.65
N GLY A 324 -2.07 -7.12 4.40
CA GLY A 324 -2.23 -6.00 5.32
C GLY A 324 -2.25 -4.64 4.60
N ILE A 325 -1.68 -3.64 5.26
CA ILE A 325 -1.71 -2.25 4.80
C ILE A 325 -1.02 -2.06 3.43
N MET A 326 0.04 -2.83 3.14
CA MET A 326 0.72 -2.78 1.85
C MET A 326 -0.16 -3.30 0.70
N GLY A 327 -0.89 -4.41 0.95
CA GLY A 327 -1.86 -4.92 -0.02
C GLY A 327 -2.97 -3.92 -0.30
N LEU A 328 -3.44 -3.25 0.73
CA LEU A 328 -4.48 -2.24 0.63
C LEU A 328 -4.04 -1.02 -0.20
N ILE A 329 -2.84 -0.49 0.08
CA ILE A 329 -2.24 0.63 -0.66
C ILE A 329 -2.07 0.30 -2.14
N LEU A 330 -1.68 -0.94 -2.46
CA LEU A 330 -1.35 -1.35 -3.81
C LEU A 330 -2.51 -2.01 -4.57
N ALA A 331 -3.66 -2.22 -3.93
CA ALA A 331 -4.82 -2.85 -4.56
C ALA A 331 -5.26 -2.12 -5.84
N ASP A 332 -5.45 -0.80 -5.75
CA ASP A 332 -5.89 0.03 -6.87
C ASP A 332 -4.92 0.00 -8.05
N PRO A 333 -3.61 0.27 -7.86
CA PRO A 333 -2.66 0.18 -8.97
C PRO A 333 -2.53 -1.23 -9.53
N ILE A 334 -2.69 -2.30 -8.72
CA ILE A 334 -2.68 -3.67 -9.22
C ILE A 334 -3.85 -3.89 -10.18
N VAL A 335 -5.08 -3.57 -9.75
CA VAL A 335 -6.28 -3.74 -10.59
C VAL A 335 -6.16 -2.92 -11.87
N ALA A 336 -5.65 -1.70 -11.77
CA ALA A 336 -5.45 -0.82 -12.91
C ALA A 336 -4.41 -1.38 -13.90
N LEU A 337 -3.28 -1.91 -13.39
CA LEU A 337 -2.27 -2.57 -14.22
C LEU A 337 -2.81 -3.81 -14.90
N VAL A 338 -3.56 -4.65 -14.19
CA VAL A 338 -4.22 -5.83 -14.77
C VAL A 338 -5.19 -5.43 -15.87
N LYS A 339 -6.01 -4.40 -15.67
CA LYS A 339 -6.91 -3.88 -16.70
C LYS A 339 -6.15 -3.45 -17.95
N VAL A 340 -5.05 -2.70 -17.80
CA VAL A 340 -4.22 -2.26 -18.94
C VAL A 340 -3.55 -3.43 -19.63
N ALA A 341 -3.07 -4.44 -18.87
CA ALA A 341 -2.43 -5.63 -19.43
C ALA A 341 -3.39 -6.49 -20.24
N LEU A 342 -4.65 -6.59 -19.80
CA LEU A 342 -5.69 -7.38 -20.44
C LEU A 342 -6.42 -6.63 -21.57
N ALA A 343 -6.24 -5.31 -21.67
CA ALA A 343 -6.80 -4.55 -22.77
C ALA A 343 -6.16 -5.05 -24.08
N PRO A 344 -6.95 -5.48 -25.10
CA PRO A 344 -6.39 -5.87 -26.38
C PRO A 344 -5.59 -4.68 -26.90
N ALA A 345 -4.37 -4.93 -27.37
CA ALA A 345 -3.57 -3.93 -28.06
C ALA A 345 -4.42 -3.44 -29.24
N THR A 346 -5.06 -2.30 -29.06
CA THR A 346 -5.89 -1.70 -30.10
C THR A 346 -4.90 -1.26 -31.16
N GLU A 347 -4.81 -2.03 -32.25
CA GLU A 347 -4.20 -1.54 -33.46
C GLU A 347 -4.79 -0.16 -33.73
N PRO A 348 -3.97 0.87 -34.04
CA PRO A 348 -4.52 2.15 -34.44
C PRO A 348 -5.51 1.83 -35.56
N LYS A 349 -6.80 2.12 -35.36
CA LYS A 349 -7.78 2.07 -36.43
C LYS A 349 -7.18 2.90 -37.55
N SER A 350 -6.70 2.23 -38.61
CA SER A 350 -6.44 2.86 -39.85
C SER A 350 -7.75 3.53 -40.22
N GLU A 351 -7.82 4.87 -40.10
CA GLU A 351 -8.92 5.63 -40.73
C GLU A 351 -9.00 5.14 -42.17
N PRO A 352 -10.19 4.78 -42.65
CA PRO A 352 -10.35 4.48 -44.06
C PRO A 352 -9.85 5.70 -44.81
N VAL A 353 -8.76 5.53 -45.57
CA VAL A 353 -8.29 6.55 -46.50
C VAL A 353 -9.50 6.88 -47.38
N ALA A 354 -10.06 8.08 -47.15
CA ALA A 354 -11.11 8.60 -48.00
C ALA A 354 -10.58 8.55 -49.43
N GLY A 355 -11.18 7.67 -50.23
CA GLY A 355 -10.83 7.58 -51.65
C GLY A 355 -11.01 8.93 -52.32
N PRO A 356 -10.23 9.23 -53.38
CA PRO A 356 -10.32 10.49 -54.05
C PRO A 356 -11.74 10.75 -54.56
N PRO A 357 -12.23 12.01 -54.54
CA PRO A 357 -13.57 12.33 -54.98
C PRO A 357 -13.74 11.94 -56.44
N VAL A 358 -14.74 11.10 -56.71
CA VAL A 358 -15.16 10.75 -58.08
C VAL A 358 -15.76 12.00 -58.69
N THR A 359 -14.99 12.67 -59.53
CA THR A 359 -15.51 13.75 -60.38
C THR A 359 -16.38 13.13 -61.47
N ARG A 360 -17.64 13.50 -61.47
CA ARG A 360 -18.55 13.38 -62.62
C ARG A 360 -18.58 14.65 -63.42
#